data_0160ca7a5b1c8e7e0f674cabf2e4e1cc
#
_entry.id   0160ca7a5b1c8e7e0f674cabf2e4e1cc
#
_cell.length_a   1.000
_cell.length_b   1.000
_cell.length_c   1.000
_cell.angle_alpha   90.00
_cell.angle_beta   90.00
_cell.angle_gamma   90.00
#
_symmetry.space_group_name_H-M   'P 1'
#
loop_
_entity.id
_entity.type
_entity.pdbx_description
1 polymer ?
#
loop_
_entity_poly.entity_id
_entity_poly.type
_entity_poly.pdbx_seq_one_letter_code
_entity_poly.pdbx_strand_id
1 'polypeptide(L)'
;QHLTKRFATQGGTVVALNDINLTIQDGDVYGIIGMSGAGKSTLVRCINMLERPDEGSVTVNGKQMQSLNAAELRAARREITMIFQQFNLLMQRTCLRNIMFPMELAKVPKDKAEARARELLELVGLPDKADAYPAQLSGGQKQRIAIARALATDPKVLLCDEATSALDPNTTHAILQLIQKINRELGITVVIITHQMSVVEEVCNRVAILDNGTVVEEGEVQAIFSHPTSKAARRLVYPAGAPQAESLPGHKLVRVAFGGTQTTDKPLVASLAIECGALVSIMAADTRIVNGQTLGSMLLALPDDDKAAAALEYIKNYPGITYEEVNG
;
A
#
# COMPACT_ATOMS: atom_id res chain seq x y z
N GLN A 1 16.34 -10.01 4.20
CA GLN A 1 17.37 -10.25 3.18
C GLN A 1 17.33 -11.71 2.76
N HIS A 2 17.33 -11.96 1.45
CA HIS A 2 17.35 -13.31 0.83
C HIS A 2 16.24 -14.23 1.36
N LEU A 3 15.06 -13.68 1.65
CA LEU A 3 14.01 -14.39 2.32
C LEU A 3 13.31 -15.37 1.37
N THR A 4 13.36 -16.66 1.71
CA THR A 4 12.70 -17.72 0.95
C THR A 4 11.79 -18.52 1.85
N LYS A 5 10.58 -18.83 1.35
CA LYS A 5 9.60 -19.67 2.03
C LYS A 5 8.96 -20.67 1.10
N ARG A 6 8.97 -21.94 1.51
CA ARG A 6 8.40 -23.06 0.78
C ARG A 6 7.33 -23.75 1.62
N PHE A 7 6.31 -24.25 0.98
CA PHE A 7 5.28 -25.06 1.62
C PHE A 7 5.18 -26.42 0.93
N ALA A 8 5.21 -27.50 1.71
CA ALA A 8 4.92 -28.82 1.21
C ALA A 8 3.40 -28.97 0.99
N THR A 9 2.99 -29.44 -0.18
CA THR A 9 1.61 -29.69 -0.53
C THR A 9 1.48 -31.14 -1.05
N GLN A 10 0.25 -31.64 -1.19
CA GLN A 10 0.02 -32.97 -1.78
C GLN A 10 0.52 -33.10 -3.23
N GLY A 11 0.65 -31.97 -3.94
CA GLY A 11 1.13 -31.90 -5.33
C GLY A 11 2.60 -31.54 -5.47
N GLY A 12 3.38 -31.47 -4.37
CA GLY A 12 4.79 -31.08 -4.40
C GLY A 12 5.10 -29.87 -3.51
N THR A 13 6.23 -29.22 -3.77
CA THR A 13 6.65 -28.03 -3.03
C THR A 13 6.25 -26.76 -3.77
N VAL A 14 5.53 -25.88 -3.07
CA VAL A 14 5.19 -24.54 -3.57
C VAL A 14 6.14 -23.53 -2.96
N VAL A 15 6.85 -22.76 -3.79
CA VAL A 15 7.70 -21.64 -3.36
C VAL A 15 6.81 -20.41 -3.25
N ALA A 16 6.48 -20.00 -2.03
CA ALA A 16 5.63 -18.84 -1.76
C ALA A 16 6.40 -17.52 -1.75
N LEU A 17 7.67 -17.56 -1.34
CA LEU A 17 8.60 -16.44 -1.40
C LEU A 17 9.94 -16.97 -1.93
N ASN A 18 10.56 -16.23 -2.84
CA ASN A 18 11.80 -16.59 -3.48
C ASN A 18 12.75 -15.39 -3.48
N ASP A 19 13.80 -15.47 -2.68
CA ASP A 19 14.88 -14.47 -2.59
C ASP A 19 14.38 -13.02 -2.41
N ILE A 20 13.45 -12.80 -1.48
CA ILE A 20 12.92 -11.47 -1.19
C ILE A 20 13.99 -10.63 -0.47
N ASN A 21 14.27 -9.48 -1.05
CA ASN A 21 15.12 -8.45 -0.46
C ASN A 21 14.32 -7.15 -0.38
N LEU A 22 14.10 -6.62 0.85
CA LEU A 22 13.34 -5.40 1.09
C LEU A 22 13.96 -4.61 2.25
N THR A 23 13.89 -3.28 2.16
CA THR A 23 14.27 -2.38 3.24
C THR A 23 13.17 -1.36 3.47
N ILE A 24 12.58 -1.37 4.67
CA ILE A 24 11.53 -0.44 5.10
C ILE A 24 12.16 0.52 6.11
N GLN A 25 12.05 1.81 5.88
CA GLN A 25 12.62 2.82 6.76
C GLN A 25 11.70 3.10 7.96
N ASP A 26 12.28 3.57 9.05
CA ASP A 26 11.51 3.97 10.22
C ASP A 26 10.57 5.14 9.85
N GLY A 27 9.31 5.01 10.25
CA GLY A 27 8.27 6.00 9.97
C GLY A 27 7.61 5.89 8.60
N ASP A 28 8.03 4.97 7.74
CA ASP A 28 7.36 4.72 6.46
C ASP A 28 5.91 4.24 6.66
N VAL A 29 5.06 4.62 5.72
CA VAL A 29 3.83 3.88 5.39
C VAL A 29 4.11 3.11 4.11
N TYR A 30 4.55 1.87 4.26
CA TYR A 30 5.07 1.04 3.19
C TYR A 30 4.00 0.08 2.65
N GLY A 31 3.73 0.15 1.36
CA GLY A 31 2.80 -0.75 0.67
C GLY A 31 3.48 -2.03 0.18
N ILE A 32 2.86 -3.18 0.37
CA ILE A 32 3.21 -4.43 -0.31
C ILE A 32 2.00 -4.85 -1.13
N ILE A 33 2.11 -4.71 -2.45
CA ILE A 33 0.99 -4.96 -3.37
C ILE A 33 1.32 -6.09 -4.34
N GLY A 34 0.29 -6.73 -4.85
CA GLY A 34 0.41 -7.82 -5.83
C GLY A 34 -0.92 -8.54 -6.00
N MET A 35 -1.02 -9.37 -7.04
CA MET A 35 -2.21 -10.17 -7.28
C MET A 35 -2.44 -11.20 -6.16
N SER A 36 -3.64 -11.80 -6.13
CA SER A 36 -3.91 -12.90 -5.20
C SER A 36 -2.91 -14.05 -5.44
N GLY A 37 -2.38 -14.62 -4.35
CA GLY A 37 -1.37 -15.67 -4.43
C GLY A 37 0.07 -15.19 -4.65
N ALA A 38 0.36 -13.89 -4.78
CA ALA A 38 1.70 -13.37 -5.00
C ALA A 38 2.68 -13.56 -3.82
N GLY A 39 2.22 -14.04 -2.65
CA GLY A 39 3.07 -14.27 -1.47
C GLY A 39 2.97 -13.19 -0.39
N LYS A 40 2.16 -12.15 -0.56
CA LYS A 40 2.08 -10.97 0.34
C LYS A 40 1.84 -11.33 1.81
N SER A 41 0.77 -12.08 2.11
CA SER A 41 0.45 -12.49 3.49
C SER A 41 1.51 -13.43 4.07
N THR A 42 2.15 -14.26 3.23
CA THR A 42 3.29 -15.09 3.66
C THR A 42 4.47 -14.22 4.08
N LEU A 43 4.78 -13.18 3.31
CA LEU A 43 5.86 -12.24 3.62
C LEU A 43 5.65 -11.58 4.99
N VAL A 44 4.46 -11.03 5.24
CA VAL A 44 4.15 -10.39 6.54
C VAL A 44 4.19 -11.38 7.69
N ARG A 45 3.70 -12.59 7.48
CA ARG A 45 3.80 -13.64 8.50
C ARG A 45 5.25 -14.03 8.78
N CYS A 46 6.13 -13.97 7.79
CA CYS A 46 7.56 -14.15 7.98
C CYS A 46 8.17 -12.97 8.76
N ILE A 47 7.79 -11.73 8.47
CA ILE A 47 8.28 -10.55 9.20
C ILE A 47 7.96 -10.68 10.70
N ASN A 48 6.76 -11.14 11.04
CA ASN A 48 6.33 -11.34 12.43
C ASN A 48 6.66 -12.74 12.97
N MET A 49 7.43 -13.56 12.26
CA MET A 49 7.76 -14.95 12.62
C MET A 49 6.53 -15.84 12.93
N LEU A 50 5.35 -15.49 12.45
CA LEU A 50 4.19 -16.40 12.44
C LEU A 50 4.44 -17.58 11.51
N GLU A 51 5.16 -17.31 10.41
CA GLU A 51 5.78 -18.31 9.54
C GLU A 51 7.29 -18.13 9.62
N ARG A 52 8.02 -19.21 9.85
CA ARG A 52 9.49 -19.15 9.80
C ARG A 52 9.95 -19.27 8.35
N PRO A 53 10.80 -18.36 7.86
CA PRO A 53 11.41 -18.52 6.56
C PRO A 53 12.33 -19.77 6.54
N ASP A 54 12.49 -20.35 5.37
CA ASP A 54 13.38 -21.50 5.18
C ASP A 54 14.81 -21.04 4.94
N GLU A 55 14.99 -19.87 4.30
CA GLU A 55 16.28 -19.24 4.03
C GLU A 55 16.19 -17.73 4.23
N GLY A 56 17.35 -17.08 4.38
CA GLY A 56 17.47 -15.65 4.54
C GLY A 56 17.27 -15.16 5.96
N SER A 57 17.09 -13.84 6.13
CA SER A 57 16.98 -13.22 7.45
C SER A 57 15.97 -12.09 7.48
N VAL A 58 15.33 -11.92 8.64
CA VAL A 58 14.46 -10.79 8.97
C VAL A 58 15.05 -10.04 10.15
N THR A 59 15.32 -8.75 9.95
CA THR A 59 15.79 -7.86 11.01
C THR A 59 14.75 -6.78 11.24
N VAL A 60 14.30 -6.60 12.48
CA VAL A 60 13.37 -5.54 12.86
C VAL A 60 13.92 -4.81 14.07
N ASN A 61 14.01 -3.49 14.02
CA ASN A 61 14.59 -2.63 15.06
C ASN A 61 15.99 -3.14 15.53
N GLY A 62 16.83 -3.56 14.56
CA GLY A 62 18.17 -4.10 14.83
C GLY A 62 18.20 -5.52 15.40
N LYS A 63 17.05 -6.17 15.63
CA LYS A 63 16.94 -7.54 16.15
C LYS A 63 16.77 -8.54 15.02
N GLN A 64 17.65 -9.52 14.90
CA GLN A 64 17.50 -10.63 13.96
C GLN A 64 16.44 -11.61 14.49
N MET A 65 15.29 -11.64 13.88
CA MET A 65 14.09 -12.32 14.38
C MET A 65 14.23 -13.84 14.49
N GLN A 66 15.00 -14.47 13.60
CA GLN A 66 15.22 -15.92 13.59
C GLN A 66 16.06 -16.41 14.77
N SER A 67 16.98 -15.58 15.29
CA SER A 67 17.88 -15.92 16.39
C SER A 67 17.21 -15.82 17.77
N LEU A 68 16.04 -15.21 17.84
CA LEU A 68 15.34 -15.00 19.11
C LEU A 68 14.78 -16.31 19.67
N ASN A 69 14.97 -16.51 20.97
CA ASN A 69 14.28 -17.57 21.69
C ASN A 69 12.78 -17.25 21.88
N ALA A 70 12.00 -18.21 22.41
CA ALA A 70 10.56 -18.04 22.53
C ALA A 70 10.12 -16.87 23.43
N ALA A 71 10.88 -16.51 24.43
CA ALA A 71 10.57 -15.39 25.33
C ALA A 71 10.91 -14.05 24.65
N GLU A 72 12.06 -13.96 24.02
CA GLU A 72 12.51 -12.80 23.24
C GLU A 72 11.59 -12.54 22.04
N LEU A 73 11.16 -13.58 21.33
CA LEU A 73 10.23 -13.45 20.22
C LEU A 73 8.86 -12.94 20.68
N ARG A 74 8.35 -13.39 21.84
CA ARG A 74 7.13 -12.81 22.42
C ARG A 74 7.32 -11.33 22.80
N ALA A 75 8.50 -10.95 23.28
CA ALA A 75 8.82 -9.55 23.56
C ALA A 75 8.88 -8.72 22.26
N ALA A 76 9.57 -9.22 21.23
CA ALA A 76 9.65 -8.55 19.93
C ALA A 76 8.27 -8.37 19.28
N ARG A 77 7.37 -9.36 19.38
CA ARG A 77 6.00 -9.27 18.87
C ARG A 77 5.12 -8.25 19.59
N ARG A 78 5.52 -7.71 20.74
CA ARG A 78 4.84 -6.55 21.34
C ARG A 78 5.23 -5.25 20.67
N GLU A 79 6.43 -5.20 20.07
CA GLU A 79 6.92 -4.06 19.30
C GLU A 79 6.47 -4.14 17.82
N ILE A 80 6.05 -5.35 17.35
CA ILE A 80 5.61 -5.59 15.98
C ILE A 80 4.20 -6.17 16.04
N THR A 81 3.20 -5.32 15.94
CA THR A 81 1.79 -5.76 16.06
C THR A 81 1.17 -5.95 14.70
N MET A 82 0.08 -6.70 14.64
CA MET A 82 -0.58 -7.05 13.37
C MET A 82 -2.09 -6.86 13.45
N ILE A 83 -2.61 -6.22 12.42
CA ILE A 83 -4.04 -6.17 12.12
C ILE A 83 -4.31 -7.18 11.02
N PHE A 84 -5.25 -8.08 11.26
CA PHE A 84 -5.59 -9.17 10.35
C PHE A 84 -6.77 -8.78 9.46
N GLN A 85 -6.91 -9.43 8.33
CA GLN A 85 -8.02 -9.28 7.39
C GLN A 85 -9.39 -9.49 8.05
N GLN A 86 -9.51 -10.52 8.89
CA GLN A 86 -10.64 -10.69 9.80
C GLN A 86 -10.26 -10.05 11.12
N PHE A 87 -11.06 -9.16 11.65
CA PHE A 87 -10.76 -8.33 12.84
C PHE A 87 -10.20 -9.10 14.03
N ASN A 88 -10.45 -10.41 14.11
CA ASN A 88 -9.98 -11.34 15.16
C ASN A 88 -10.24 -10.82 16.59
N LEU A 89 -11.37 -10.14 16.77
CA LEU A 89 -11.79 -9.68 18.09
C LEU A 89 -12.29 -10.87 18.94
N LEU A 90 -12.01 -10.79 20.22
CA LEU A 90 -12.50 -11.76 21.20
C LEU A 90 -14.00 -11.47 21.44
N MET A 91 -14.87 -12.27 20.82
CA MET A 91 -16.31 -12.05 20.77
C MET A 91 -16.99 -12.02 22.15
N GLN A 92 -16.42 -12.72 23.11
CA GLN A 92 -16.91 -12.80 24.51
C GLN A 92 -16.34 -11.73 25.45
N ARG A 93 -15.54 -10.79 24.90
CA ARG A 93 -14.98 -9.66 25.63
C ARG A 93 -15.52 -8.34 25.10
N THR A 94 -15.72 -7.38 25.99
CA THR A 94 -16.06 -6.00 25.59
C THR A 94 -14.94 -5.36 24.77
N CYS A 95 -15.22 -4.24 24.11
CA CYS A 95 -14.22 -3.47 23.37
C CYS A 95 -13.04 -3.07 24.24
N LEU A 96 -13.31 -2.53 25.44
CA LEU A 96 -12.29 -2.18 26.40
C LEU A 96 -11.40 -3.38 26.71
N ARG A 97 -11.98 -4.54 27.03
CA ARG A 97 -11.23 -5.76 27.35
C ARG A 97 -10.51 -6.37 26.16
N ASN A 98 -11.00 -6.15 24.93
CA ASN A 98 -10.26 -6.50 23.72
C ASN A 98 -8.97 -5.69 23.62
N ILE A 99 -9.03 -4.38 23.87
CA ILE A 99 -7.88 -3.49 23.81
C ILE A 99 -6.90 -3.79 24.96
N MET A 100 -7.40 -4.07 26.17
CA MET A 100 -6.57 -4.43 27.32
C MET A 100 -5.84 -5.77 27.15
N PHE A 101 -6.32 -6.67 26.33
CA PHE A 101 -5.83 -8.05 26.25
C PHE A 101 -4.32 -8.19 25.99
N PRO A 102 -3.69 -7.47 25.03
CA PRO A 102 -2.24 -7.52 24.86
C PRO A 102 -1.46 -7.04 26.08
N MET A 103 -1.99 -6.05 26.80
CA MET A 103 -1.39 -5.53 28.03
C MET A 103 -1.54 -6.50 29.22
N GLU A 104 -2.65 -7.23 29.30
CA GLU A 104 -2.84 -8.34 30.25
C GLU A 104 -1.75 -9.41 30.04
N LEU A 105 -1.50 -9.80 28.79
CA LEU A 105 -0.44 -10.75 28.44
C LEU A 105 0.97 -10.21 28.76
N ALA A 106 1.15 -8.90 28.67
CA ALA A 106 2.38 -8.21 29.04
C ALA A 106 2.52 -7.98 30.56
N LYS A 107 1.53 -8.41 31.36
CA LYS A 107 1.47 -8.22 32.81
C LYS A 107 1.48 -6.76 33.27
N VAL A 108 0.91 -5.85 32.43
CA VAL A 108 0.69 -4.45 32.80
C VAL A 108 -0.36 -4.40 33.93
N PRO A 109 -0.18 -3.58 34.98
CA PRO A 109 -1.19 -3.38 36.02
C PRO A 109 -2.54 -2.98 35.42
N LYS A 110 -3.63 -3.52 35.98
CA LYS A 110 -4.98 -3.40 35.41
C LYS A 110 -5.43 -1.94 35.25
N ASP A 111 -5.16 -1.11 36.26
CA ASP A 111 -5.46 0.31 36.26
C ASP A 111 -4.79 1.06 35.09
N LYS A 112 -3.49 0.78 34.88
CA LYS A 112 -2.74 1.34 33.76
C LYS A 112 -3.24 0.83 32.40
N ALA A 113 -3.52 -0.48 32.32
CA ALA A 113 -4.06 -1.08 31.09
C ALA A 113 -5.45 -0.51 30.75
N GLU A 114 -6.30 -0.27 31.76
CA GLU A 114 -7.62 0.33 31.54
C GLU A 114 -7.51 1.79 31.13
N ALA A 115 -6.68 2.59 31.77
CA ALA A 115 -6.44 3.99 31.41
C ALA A 115 -5.95 4.08 29.95
N ARG A 116 -4.94 3.28 29.59
CA ARG A 116 -4.42 3.24 28.21
C ARG A 116 -5.47 2.78 27.20
N ALA A 117 -6.29 1.81 27.52
CA ALA A 117 -7.34 1.33 26.64
C ALA A 117 -8.42 2.39 26.38
N ARG A 118 -8.74 3.23 27.38
CA ARG A 118 -9.66 4.35 27.23
C ARG A 118 -9.09 5.45 26.33
N GLU A 119 -7.81 5.80 26.50
CA GLU A 119 -7.11 6.73 25.60
C GLU A 119 -7.15 6.23 24.13
N LEU A 120 -6.93 4.94 23.93
CA LEU A 120 -6.97 4.34 22.59
C LEU A 120 -8.38 4.29 22.01
N LEU A 121 -9.43 4.13 22.85
CA LEU A 121 -10.82 4.28 22.39
C LEU A 121 -11.11 5.71 21.91
N GLU A 122 -10.60 6.73 22.60
CA GLU A 122 -10.70 8.12 22.16
C GLU A 122 -9.94 8.35 20.84
N LEU A 123 -8.71 7.84 20.75
CA LEU A 123 -7.88 7.96 19.52
C LEU A 123 -8.59 7.40 18.29
N VAL A 124 -9.28 6.27 18.42
CA VAL A 124 -10.03 5.65 17.31
C VAL A 124 -11.46 6.18 17.16
N GLY A 125 -11.88 7.16 17.98
CA GLY A 125 -13.17 7.81 17.92
C GLY A 125 -14.35 6.94 18.38
N LEU A 126 -14.14 6.08 19.39
CA LEU A 126 -15.15 5.16 19.94
C LEU A 126 -15.19 5.16 21.47
N PRO A 127 -15.13 6.33 22.17
CA PRO A 127 -15.09 6.36 23.64
C PRO A 127 -16.36 5.77 24.28
N ASP A 128 -17.52 5.88 23.62
CA ASP A 128 -18.82 5.37 24.06
C ASP A 128 -18.99 3.85 23.91
N LYS A 129 -18.04 3.15 23.25
CA LYS A 129 -18.12 1.72 22.95
C LYS A 129 -17.33 0.84 23.93
N ALA A 130 -16.82 1.39 25.03
CA ALA A 130 -15.98 0.64 26.00
C ALA A 130 -16.62 -0.68 26.45
N ASP A 131 -17.91 -0.65 26.79
CA ASP A 131 -18.67 -1.77 27.32
C ASP A 131 -19.42 -2.59 26.26
N ALA A 132 -19.38 -2.14 24.98
CA ALA A 132 -19.99 -2.87 23.89
C ALA A 132 -19.21 -4.13 23.54
N TYR A 133 -19.93 -5.14 23.07
CA TYR A 133 -19.35 -6.37 22.54
C TYR A 133 -19.16 -6.29 21.02
N PRO A 134 -18.17 -7.02 20.44
CA PRO A 134 -17.94 -6.97 18.98
C PRO A 134 -19.16 -7.28 18.12
N ALA A 135 -20.09 -8.12 18.61
CA ALA A 135 -21.33 -8.43 17.90
C ALA A 135 -22.24 -7.20 17.69
N GLN A 136 -22.09 -6.16 18.51
CA GLN A 136 -22.88 -4.94 18.50
C GLN A 136 -22.27 -3.84 17.61
N LEU A 137 -21.14 -4.11 16.95
CA LEU A 137 -20.36 -3.15 16.19
C LEU A 137 -20.53 -3.35 14.69
N SER A 138 -20.50 -2.25 13.94
CA SER A 138 -20.32 -2.29 12.47
C SER A 138 -18.92 -2.80 12.09
N GLY A 139 -18.70 -3.16 10.83
CA GLY A 139 -17.39 -3.59 10.32
C GLY A 139 -16.28 -2.55 10.58
N GLY A 140 -16.55 -1.29 10.26
CA GLY A 140 -15.60 -0.20 10.50
C GLY A 140 -15.31 0.04 11.99
N GLN A 141 -16.31 -0.09 12.87
CA GLN A 141 -16.11 -0.02 14.31
C GLN A 141 -15.26 -1.19 14.81
N LYS A 142 -15.50 -2.43 14.35
CA LYS A 142 -14.67 -3.59 14.67
C LYS A 142 -13.21 -3.36 14.26
N GLN A 143 -13.00 -2.79 13.08
CA GLN A 143 -11.66 -2.47 12.59
C GLN A 143 -10.97 -1.43 13.46
N ARG A 144 -11.67 -0.37 13.87
CA ARG A 144 -11.13 0.65 14.80
C ARG A 144 -10.74 0.05 16.15
N ILE A 145 -11.53 -0.88 16.69
CA ILE A 145 -11.18 -1.62 17.93
C ILE A 145 -9.97 -2.53 17.69
N ALA A 146 -9.85 -3.19 16.53
CA ALA A 146 -8.69 -4.00 16.20
C ALA A 146 -7.40 -3.15 16.08
N ILE A 147 -7.50 -1.94 15.53
CA ILE A 147 -6.42 -0.96 15.49
C ILE A 147 -6.04 -0.53 16.93
N ALA A 148 -7.01 -0.13 17.74
CA ALA A 148 -6.75 0.25 19.14
C ALA A 148 -6.06 -0.88 19.93
N ARG A 149 -6.52 -2.12 19.75
CA ARG A 149 -5.87 -3.30 20.35
C ARG A 149 -4.43 -3.48 19.88
N ALA A 150 -4.16 -3.27 18.60
CA ALA A 150 -2.81 -3.38 18.04
C ALA A 150 -1.87 -2.31 18.61
N LEU A 151 -2.38 -1.15 18.97
CA LEU A 151 -1.61 -0.04 19.56
C LEU A 151 -1.41 -0.16 21.07
N ALA A 152 -2.05 -1.11 21.73
CA ALA A 152 -2.11 -1.21 23.19
C ALA A 152 -0.72 -1.40 23.86
N THR A 153 0.24 -1.97 23.16
CA THR A 153 1.60 -2.22 23.65
C THR A 153 2.64 -1.22 23.16
N ASP A 154 2.20 -0.08 22.64
CA ASP A 154 3.06 0.97 22.04
C ASP A 154 4.05 0.41 21.01
N PRO A 155 3.53 -0.23 19.92
CA PRO A 155 4.36 -0.86 18.93
C PRO A 155 5.18 0.16 18.14
N LYS A 156 6.32 -0.27 17.62
CA LYS A 156 7.11 0.50 16.64
C LYS A 156 6.74 0.18 15.19
N VAL A 157 6.22 -1.02 14.97
CA VAL A 157 5.82 -1.48 13.64
C VAL A 157 4.40 -2.03 13.69
N LEU A 158 3.55 -1.55 12.79
CA LEU A 158 2.17 -2.00 12.59
C LEU A 158 2.05 -2.69 11.23
N LEU A 159 1.78 -3.98 11.23
CA LEU A 159 1.55 -4.78 10.04
C LEU A 159 0.04 -4.86 9.77
N CYS A 160 -0.40 -4.48 8.57
CA CYS A 160 -1.81 -4.49 8.17
C CYS A 160 -2.00 -5.50 7.03
N ASP A 161 -2.52 -6.70 7.33
CA ASP A 161 -2.81 -7.73 6.34
C ASP A 161 -4.24 -7.58 5.83
N GLU A 162 -4.39 -6.96 4.64
CA GLU A 162 -5.67 -6.67 3.99
C GLU A 162 -6.73 -6.04 4.92
N ALA A 163 -6.28 -5.14 5.78
CA ALA A 163 -7.06 -4.56 6.88
C ALA A 163 -8.35 -3.82 6.45
N THR A 164 -8.55 -3.57 5.17
CA THR A 164 -9.71 -2.83 4.64
C THR A 164 -10.53 -3.65 3.62
N SER A 165 -10.12 -4.87 3.28
CA SER A 165 -10.73 -5.66 2.19
C SER A 165 -12.21 -6.03 2.43
N ALA A 166 -12.65 -6.06 3.69
CA ALA A 166 -14.02 -6.40 4.09
C ALA A 166 -14.92 -5.17 4.37
N LEU A 167 -14.44 -3.96 4.01
CA LEU A 167 -15.11 -2.69 4.30
C LEU A 167 -15.61 -2.03 3.02
N ASP A 168 -16.64 -1.22 3.15
CA ASP A 168 -17.09 -0.35 2.06
C ASP A 168 -16.09 0.79 1.79
N PRO A 169 -16.12 1.43 0.61
CA PRO A 169 -15.14 2.45 0.24
C PRO A 169 -15.04 3.63 1.21
N ASN A 170 -16.16 4.15 1.73
CA ASN A 170 -16.15 5.28 2.66
C ASN A 170 -15.52 4.90 3.99
N THR A 171 -15.85 3.72 4.50
CA THR A 171 -15.25 3.17 5.73
C THR A 171 -13.76 2.88 5.52
N THR A 172 -13.37 2.35 4.37
CA THR A 172 -11.97 2.14 3.99
C THR A 172 -11.20 3.43 4.07
N HIS A 173 -11.68 4.50 3.41
CA HIS A 173 -11.05 5.82 3.47
C HIS A 173 -10.88 6.31 4.92
N ALA A 174 -11.91 6.22 5.74
CA ALA A 174 -11.84 6.65 7.14
C ALA A 174 -10.83 5.83 7.99
N ILE A 175 -10.66 4.54 7.69
CA ILE A 175 -9.64 3.68 8.34
C ILE A 175 -8.23 4.04 7.87
N LEU A 176 -8.04 4.30 6.58
CA LEU A 176 -6.75 4.71 6.03
C LEU A 176 -6.30 6.06 6.58
N GLN A 177 -7.20 7.03 6.68
CA GLN A 177 -6.96 8.33 7.34
C GLN A 177 -6.54 8.15 8.82
N LEU A 178 -7.21 7.23 9.53
CA LEU A 178 -6.85 6.92 10.91
C LEU A 178 -5.44 6.32 11.00
N ILE A 179 -5.10 5.37 10.14
CA ILE A 179 -3.75 4.76 10.09
C ILE A 179 -2.68 5.82 9.79
N GLN A 180 -2.95 6.71 8.85
CA GLN A 180 -2.03 7.80 8.50
C GLN A 180 -1.86 8.80 9.65
N LYS A 181 -2.95 9.12 10.37
CA LYS A 181 -2.91 9.93 11.59
C LYS A 181 -2.03 9.27 12.65
N ILE A 182 -2.25 7.98 12.92
CA ILE A 182 -1.47 7.19 13.89
C ILE A 182 0.02 7.17 13.51
N ASN A 183 0.37 6.92 12.24
CA ASN A 183 1.76 6.96 11.78
C ASN A 183 2.40 8.31 12.08
N ARG A 184 1.73 9.43 11.76
CA ARG A 184 2.25 10.79 11.97
C ARG A 184 2.37 11.17 13.44
N GLU A 185 1.37 10.86 14.27
CA GLU A 185 1.32 11.26 15.67
C GLU A 185 2.21 10.40 16.56
N LEU A 186 2.31 9.09 16.27
CA LEU A 186 3.08 8.15 17.09
C LEU A 186 4.46 7.83 16.49
N GLY A 187 4.76 8.25 15.27
CA GLY A 187 6.03 7.99 14.60
C GLY A 187 6.29 6.50 14.32
N ILE A 188 5.24 5.67 14.24
CA ILE A 188 5.38 4.24 14.01
C ILE A 188 5.51 3.91 12.52
N THR A 189 6.25 2.87 12.19
CA THR A 189 6.31 2.33 10.83
C THR A 189 5.06 1.50 10.55
N VAL A 190 4.44 1.70 9.40
CA VAL A 190 3.25 0.95 8.99
C VAL A 190 3.54 0.17 7.71
N VAL A 191 3.22 -1.12 7.70
CA VAL A 191 3.33 -1.97 6.51
C VAL A 191 1.94 -2.43 6.11
N ILE A 192 1.48 -2.01 4.94
CA ILE A 192 0.13 -2.30 4.43
C ILE A 192 0.22 -3.32 3.31
N ILE A 193 -0.46 -4.43 3.50
CA ILE A 193 -0.65 -5.43 2.45
C ILE A 193 -2.02 -5.24 1.85
N THR A 194 -2.05 -5.15 0.54
CA THR A 194 -3.29 -4.99 -0.21
C THR A 194 -3.14 -5.49 -1.65
N HIS A 195 -4.25 -5.79 -2.28
CA HIS A 195 -4.35 -5.96 -3.73
C HIS A 195 -5.01 -4.74 -4.40
N GLN A 196 -5.42 -3.74 -3.61
CA GLN A 196 -6.07 -2.52 -4.09
C GLN A 196 -5.06 -1.39 -4.24
N MET A 197 -4.89 -0.93 -5.46
CA MET A 197 -3.96 0.14 -5.79
C MET A 197 -4.36 1.46 -5.13
N SER A 198 -5.67 1.74 -5.05
CA SER A 198 -6.22 2.94 -4.40
C SER A 198 -5.78 3.11 -2.93
N VAL A 199 -5.62 2.00 -2.21
CA VAL A 199 -5.12 2.02 -0.82
C VAL A 199 -3.67 2.49 -0.78
N VAL A 200 -2.84 2.02 -1.71
CA VAL A 200 -1.42 2.43 -1.80
C VAL A 200 -1.31 3.89 -2.20
N GLU A 201 -2.09 4.32 -3.19
CA GLU A 201 -2.16 5.71 -3.66
C GLU A 201 -2.52 6.69 -2.53
N GLU A 202 -3.44 6.27 -1.67
CA GLU A 202 -4.01 7.14 -0.65
C GLU A 202 -3.05 7.39 0.52
N VAL A 203 -2.32 6.37 0.99
CA VAL A 203 -1.62 6.48 2.27
C VAL A 203 -0.15 6.07 2.26
N CYS A 204 0.33 5.30 1.26
CA CYS A 204 1.70 4.83 1.25
C CYS A 204 2.65 5.86 0.64
N ASN A 205 3.86 5.98 1.21
CA ASN A 205 4.94 6.78 0.61
C ASN A 205 5.85 5.91 -0.27
N ARG A 206 6.04 4.64 0.08
CA ARG A 206 6.81 3.67 -0.69
C ARG A 206 6.03 2.38 -0.90
N VAL A 207 6.37 1.64 -1.95
CA VAL A 207 5.70 0.39 -2.30
C VAL A 207 6.66 -0.62 -2.89
N ALA A 208 6.43 -1.90 -2.58
CA ALA A 208 7.00 -3.04 -3.28
C ALA A 208 5.89 -3.81 -4.00
N ILE A 209 6.14 -4.19 -5.24
CA ILE A 209 5.24 -5.01 -6.04
C ILE A 209 5.75 -6.44 -6.01
N LEU A 210 4.92 -7.32 -5.46
CA LEU A 210 5.16 -8.77 -5.45
C LEU A 210 4.47 -9.43 -6.63
N ASP A 211 5.20 -10.27 -7.34
CA ASP A 211 4.66 -11.17 -8.35
C ASP A 211 5.33 -12.54 -8.24
N ASN A 212 4.52 -13.61 -8.17
CA ASN A 212 5.00 -15.00 -8.07
C ASN A 212 6.10 -15.22 -7.00
N GLY A 213 5.93 -14.61 -5.84
CA GLY A 213 6.85 -14.77 -4.70
C GLY A 213 8.15 -13.97 -4.81
N THR A 214 8.29 -13.06 -5.78
CA THR A 214 9.46 -12.19 -5.95
C THR A 214 9.06 -10.72 -5.90
N VAL A 215 9.97 -9.84 -5.47
CA VAL A 215 9.82 -8.40 -5.63
C VAL A 215 10.25 -8.04 -7.04
N VAL A 216 9.31 -7.55 -7.85
CA VAL A 216 9.57 -7.21 -9.25
C VAL A 216 9.78 -5.71 -9.47
N GLU A 217 9.33 -4.89 -8.52
CA GLU A 217 9.53 -3.44 -8.54
C GLU A 217 9.40 -2.87 -7.14
N GLU A 218 10.23 -1.90 -6.78
CA GLU A 218 10.22 -1.22 -5.49
C GLU A 218 10.60 0.25 -5.67
N GLY A 219 9.93 1.15 -4.95
CA GLY A 219 10.25 2.58 -4.99
C GLY A 219 9.23 3.46 -4.30
N GLU A 220 9.36 4.75 -4.52
CA GLU A 220 8.33 5.71 -4.14
C GLU A 220 7.06 5.47 -4.94
N VAL A 221 5.91 5.57 -4.27
CA VAL A 221 4.60 5.34 -4.90
C VAL A 221 4.45 6.19 -6.16
N GLN A 222 4.82 7.47 -6.07
CA GLN A 222 4.73 8.42 -7.17
C GLN A 222 5.54 8.00 -8.40
N ALA A 223 6.78 7.52 -8.20
CA ALA A 223 7.66 7.09 -9.27
C ALA A 223 7.11 5.85 -9.99
N ILE A 224 6.66 4.85 -9.22
CA ILE A 224 6.09 3.61 -9.77
C ILE A 224 4.80 3.87 -10.55
N PHE A 225 3.96 4.79 -10.05
CA PHE A 225 2.72 5.14 -10.74
C PHE A 225 2.95 5.92 -12.04
N SER A 226 3.93 6.82 -12.03
CA SER A 226 4.27 7.58 -13.23
C SER A 226 4.95 6.73 -14.30
N HIS A 227 5.78 5.75 -13.87
CA HIS A 227 6.60 4.93 -14.78
C HIS A 227 6.66 3.47 -14.32
N PRO A 228 5.54 2.71 -14.42
CA PRO A 228 5.58 1.29 -14.09
C PRO A 228 6.42 0.54 -15.11
N THR A 229 7.53 -0.06 -14.65
CA THR A 229 8.49 -0.77 -15.54
C THR A 229 8.14 -2.24 -15.70
N SER A 230 7.74 -2.91 -14.61
CA SER A 230 7.41 -4.32 -14.64
C SER A 230 6.01 -4.58 -15.24
N LYS A 231 5.83 -5.78 -15.81
CA LYS A 231 4.50 -6.22 -16.29
C LYS A 231 3.47 -6.25 -15.16
N ALA A 232 3.88 -6.63 -13.96
CA ALA A 232 3.01 -6.68 -12.79
C ALA A 232 2.58 -5.28 -12.35
N ALA A 233 3.51 -4.30 -12.31
CA ALA A 233 3.21 -2.91 -12.03
C ALA A 233 2.22 -2.33 -13.04
N ARG A 234 2.47 -2.54 -14.33
CA ARG A 234 1.58 -2.07 -15.41
C ARG A 234 0.16 -2.63 -15.27
N ARG A 235 0.01 -3.91 -14.90
CA ARG A 235 -1.32 -4.52 -14.66
C ARG A 235 -2.04 -3.93 -13.44
N LEU A 236 -1.30 -3.54 -12.42
CA LEU A 236 -1.86 -2.94 -11.21
C LEU A 236 -2.22 -1.46 -11.41
N VAL A 237 -1.36 -0.71 -12.07
CA VAL A 237 -1.58 0.72 -12.38
C VAL A 237 -2.65 0.89 -13.46
N TYR A 238 -2.70 -0.02 -14.43
CA TYR A 238 -3.65 0.01 -15.56
C TYR A 238 -4.51 -1.27 -15.60
N PRO A 239 -5.45 -1.48 -14.67
CA PRO A 239 -6.23 -2.72 -14.57
C PRO A 239 -7.13 -3.00 -15.78
N ALA A 240 -7.55 -1.96 -16.51
CA ALA A 240 -8.28 -2.09 -17.77
C ALA A 240 -7.38 -2.45 -18.98
N GLY A 241 -6.10 -2.78 -18.71
CA GLY A 241 -5.04 -2.81 -19.71
C GLY A 241 -4.44 -1.40 -19.85
N ALA A 242 -3.12 -1.29 -20.08
CA ALA A 242 -2.61 -0.06 -20.68
C ALA A 242 -3.48 0.16 -21.90
N PRO A 243 -4.09 1.36 -22.11
CA PRO A 243 -4.94 1.56 -23.26
C PRO A 243 -4.20 0.97 -24.46
N GLN A 244 -4.64 -0.22 -24.90
CA GLN A 244 -4.19 -0.77 -26.16
C GLN A 244 -4.84 0.19 -27.14
N ALA A 245 -4.06 1.16 -27.57
CA ALA A 245 -4.46 1.95 -28.68
C ALA A 245 -4.60 0.96 -29.83
N GLU A 246 -5.84 0.66 -30.20
CA GLU A 246 -6.05 0.24 -31.57
C GLU A 246 -5.28 1.26 -32.41
N SER A 247 -4.30 0.78 -33.12
CA SER A 247 -3.48 1.64 -33.97
C SER A 247 -4.43 2.47 -34.83
N LEU A 248 -4.54 3.75 -34.55
CA LEU A 248 -5.28 4.64 -35.42
C LEU A 248 -4.44 4.80 -36.70
N PRO A 249 -4.90 4.27 -37.84
CA PRO A 249 -4.15 4.41 -39.07
C PRO A 249 -3.84 5.89 -39.34
N GLY A 250 -2.57 6.21 -39.63
CA GLY A 250 -2.13 7.57 -39.87
C GLY A 250 -1.96 8.44 -38.61
N HIS A 251 -1.81 7.83 -37.41
CA HIS A 251 -1.53 8.57 -36.17
C HIS A 251 -0.39 7.92 -35.38
N LYS A 252 0.43 8.74 -34.77
CA LYS A 252 1.42 8.33 -33.77
C LYS A 252 0.82 8.46 -32.39
N LEU A 253 0.97 7.41 -31.60
CA LEU A 253 0.44 7.40 -30.24
C LEU A 253 1.53 7.76 -29.26
N VAL A 254 1.23 8.72 -28.40
CA VAL A 254 2.16 9.20 -27.37
C VAL A 254 1.45 9.18 -26.02
N ARG A 255 2.01 8.46 -25.08
CA ARG A 255 1.59 8.56 -23.68
C ARG A 255 2.36 9.67 -23.01
N VAL A 256 1.64 10.55 -22.36
CA VAL A 256 2.19 11.63 -21.54
C VAL A 256 1.76 11.42 -20.11
N ALA A 257 2.71 11.36 -19.17
CA ALA A 257 2.41 11.34 -17.76
C ALA A 257 2.88 12.67 -17.13
N PHE A 258 2.07 13.19 -16.22
CA PHE A 258 2.32 14.44 -15.53
C PHE A 258 2.08 14.27 -14.03
N GLY A 259 2.91 14.97 -13.22
CA GLY A 259 2.80 14.93 -11.76
C GLY A 259 3.19 16.25 -11.12
N GLY A 260 2.44 16.60 -10.06
CA GLY A 260 2.67 17.81 -9.27
C GLY A 260 1.88 19.03 -9.74
N THR A 261 1.76 20.01 -8.84
CA THR A 261 0.91 21.20 -9.00
C THR A 261 1.30 22.12 -10.17
N GLN A 262 2.56 22.08 -10.61
CA GLN A 262 3.03 22.96 -11.69
C GLN A 262 2.67 22.49 -13.09
N THR A 263 2.31 21.24 -13.28
CA THR A 263 2.02 20.66 -14.59
C THR A 263 0.52 20.51 -14.89
N THR A 264 -0.30 20.39 -13.84
CA THR A 264 -1.76 20.27 -13.95
C THR A 264 -2.44 21.56 -14.38
N ASP A 265 -1.83 22.71 -14.12
CA ASP A 265 -2.41 24.02 -14.45
C ASP A 265 -2.11 24.47 -15.90
N LYS A 266 -1.27 23.75 -16.62
CA LYS A 266 -0.90 24.12 -18.00
C LYS A 266 -1.66 23.28 -19.02
N PRO A 267 -2.34 23.91 -19.97
CA PRO A 267 -3.19 23.21 -20.95
C PRO A 267 -2.36 22.59 -22.08
N LEU A 268 -1.68 21.46 -21.84
CA LEU A 268 -0.79 20.80 -22.81
C LEU A 268 -1.44 20.62 -24.20
N VAL A 269 -2.66 20.09 -24.24
CA VAL A 269 -3.37 19.83 -25.50
C VAL A 269 -3.65 21.12 -26.27
N ALA A 270 -4.04 22.17 -25.55
CA ALA A 270 -4.24 23.49 -26.18
C ALA A 270 -2.92 24.11 -26.66
N SER A 271 -1.83 23.96 -25.88
CA SER A 271 -0.50 24.43 -26.29
C SER A 271 -0.01 23.72 -27.54
N LEU A 272 -0.22 22.41 -27.69
CA LEU A 272 0.13 21.66 -28.90
C LEU A 272 -0.63 22.18 -30.14
N ALA A 273 -1.91 22.52 -29.97
CA ALA A 273 -2.71 23.06 -31.06
C ALA A 273 -2.29 24.48 -31.46
N ILE A 274 -1.98 25.35 -30.48
CA ILE A 274 -1.67 26.76 -30.69
C ILE A 274 -0.22 26.94 -31.17
N GLU A 275 0.76 26.29 -30.49
CA GLU A 275 2.18 26.55 -30.74
C GLU A 275 2.76 25.64 -31.82
N CYS A 276 2.28 24.38 -31.93
CA CYS A 276 2.76 23.44 -32.94
C CYS A 276 1.79 23.30 -34.11
N GLY A 277 0.58 23.87 -34.04
CA GLY A 277 -0.48 23.67 -35.05
C GLY A 277 -0.94 22.21 -35.14
N ALA A 278 -0.61 21.38 -34.17
CA ALA A 278 -0.92 19.95 -34.14
C ALA A 278 -2.25 19.70 -33.41
N LEU A 279 -3.25 19.25 -34.13
CA LEU A 279 -4.53 18.83 -33.57
C LEU A 279 -4.39 17.39 -33.07
N VAL A 280 -4.42 17.22 -31.78
CA VAL A 280 -4.25 15.90 -31.12
C VAL A 280 -5.60 15.39 -30.61
N SER A 281 -5.83 14.10 -30.69
CA SER A 281 -6.98 13.44 -30.12
C SER A 281 -6.57 12.80 -28.77
N ILE A 282 -7.40 12.97 -27.75
CA ILE A 282 -7.23 12.28 -26.45
C ILE A 282 -7.90 10.91 -26.55
N MET A 283 -7.09 9.85 -26.59
CA MET A 283 -7.58 8.48 -26.67
C MET A 283 -7.95 7.90 -25.32
N ALA A 284 -7.21 8.31 -24.28
CA ALA A 284 -7.48 8.01 -22.90
C ALA A 284 -6.90 9.11 -22.01
N ALA A 285 -7.55 9.38 -20.89
CA ALA A 285 -7.03 10.27 -19.87
C ALA A 285 -7.44 9.72 -18.51
N ASP A 286 -6.50 9.72 -17.56
CA ASP A 286 -6.72 9.33 -16.19
C ASP A 286 -6.01 10.33 -15.27
N THR A 287 -6.72 10.77 -14.24
CA THR A 287 -6.17 11.72 -13.26
C THR A 287 -6.50 11.23 -11.87
N ARG A 288 -5.48 11.12 -11.01
CA ARG A 288 -5.60 10.59 -9.66
C ARG A 288 -4.89 11.51 -8.66
N ILE A 289 -5.33 11.43 -7.42
CA ILE A 289 -4.65 12.12 -6.32
C ILE A 289 -3.87 11.07 -5.54
N VAL A 290 -2.54 11.22 -5.51
CA VAL A 290 -1.61 10.35 -4.78
C VAL A 290 -0.88 11.21 -3.75
N ASN A 291 -1.02 10.91 -2.47
CA ASN A 291 -0.42 11.67 -1.37
C ASN A 291 -0.68 13.20 -1.46
N GLY A 292 -1.91 13.58 -1.86
CA GLY A 292 -2.30 14.99 -2.00
C GLY A 292 -1.75 15.69 -3.26
N GLN A 293 -1.05 14.99 -4.14
CA GLN A 293 -0.58 15.49 -5.42
C GLN A 293 -1.40 14.91 -6.57
N THR A 294 -1.74 15.74 -7.53
CA THR A 294 -2.44 15.30 -8.73
C THR A 294 -1.43 14.67 -9.70
N LEU A 295 -1.59 13.38 -9.97
CA LEU A 295 -0.89 12.64 -11.00
C LEU A 295 -1.87 12.32 -12.11
N GLY A 296 -1.41 12.35 -13.36
CA GLY A 296 -2.25 11.98 -14.47
C GLY A 296 -1.47 11.44 -15.65
N SER A 297 -2.16 10.73 -16.50
CA SER A 297 -1.63 10.32 -17.79
C SER A 297 -2.66 10.51 -18.88
N MET A 298 -2.19 10.87 -20.07
CA MET A 298 -3.00 10.96 -21.28
C MET A 298 -2.36 10.13 -22.37
N LEU A 299 -3.16 9.41 -23.12
CA LEU A 299 -2.77 8.83 -24.38
C LEU A 299 -3.26 9.75 -25.49
N LEU A 300 -2.34 10.35 -26.22
CA LEU A 300 -2.59 11.28 -27.29
C LEU A 300 -2.33 10.60 -28.64
N ALA A 301 -3.23 10.80 -29.59
CA ALA A 301 -3.00 10.44 -30.96
C ALA A 301 -2.61 11.72 -31.74
N LEU A 302 -1.38 11.74 -32.24
CA LEU A 302 -0.84 12.81 -33.09
C LEU A 302 -1.03 12.42 -34.55
N PRO A 303 -1.49 13.33 -35.39
CA PRO A 303 -1.57 13.07 -36.85
C PRO A 303 -0.17 12.78 -37.40
N ASP A 304 -0.03 11.77 -38.28
CA ASP A 304 1.28 11.40 -38.84
C ASP A 304 1.60 12.35 -40.05
N ASP A 305 1.86 13.60 -39.68
CA ASP A 305 2.23 14.68 -40.60
C ASP A 305 3.48 15.44 -40.10
N ASP A 306 3.92 16.44 -40.82
CA ASP A 306 5.09 17.27 -40.45
C ASP A 306 4.94 17.95 -39.06
N LYS A 307 3.71 18.14 -38.60
CA LYS A 307 3.42 18.75 -37.30
C LYS A 307 3.63 17.78 -36.14
N ALA A 308 3.54 16.46 -36.39
CA ALA A 308 3.79 15.45 -35.36
C ALA A 308 5.21 15.53 -34.80
N ALA A 309 6.20 15.81 -35.64
CA ALA A 309 7.59 15.96 -35.20
C ALA A 309 7.76 17.18 -34.28
N ALA A 310 7.16 18.32 -34.64
CA ALA A 310 7.17 19.51 -33.79
C ALA A 310 6.42 19.32 -32.48
N ALA A 311 5.28 18.63 -32.49
CA ALA A 311 4.51 18.28 -31.30
C ALA A 311 5.29 17.35 -30.37
N LEU A 312 5.97 16.34 -30.90
CA LEU A 312 6.84 15.45 -30.12
C LEU A 312 8.00 16.20 -29.48
N GLU A 313 8.64 17.10 -30.21
CA GLU A 313 9.74 17.91 -29.67
C GLU A 313 9.22 18.85 -28.57
N TYR A 314 8.05 19.43 -28.76
CA TYR A 314 7.39 20.25 -27.75
C TYR A 314 7.10 19.45 -26.48
N ILE A 315 6.53 18.26 -26.62
CA ILE A 315 6.27 17.34 -25.50
C ILE A 315 7.57 16.98 -24.76
N LYS A 316 8.65 16.65 -25.51
CA LYS A 316 9.96 16.32 -24.94
C LYS A 316 10.53 17.42 -24.05
N ASN A 317 10.34 18.64 -24.44
CA ASN A 317 10.88 19.84 -23.75
C ASN A 317 9.89 20.42 -22.73
N TYR A 318 8.69 19.84 -22.57
CA TYR A 318 7.69 20.38 -21.66
C TYR A 318 8.06 20.09 -20.20
N PRO A 319 8.17 21.10 -19.33
CA PRO A 319 8.61 20.90 -17.96
C PRO A 319 7.65 20.03 -17.15
N GLY A 320 8.19 19.04 -16.44
CA GLY A 320 7.44 18.23 -15.45
C GLY A 320 6.54 17.17 -16.04
N ILE A 321 6.67 16.86 -17.34
CA ILE A 321 6.02 15.70 -17.94
C ILE A 321 7.04 14.67 -18.39
N THR A 322 6.59 13.44 -18.49
CA THR A 322 7.32 12.35 -19.10
C THR A 322 6.50 11.78 -20.23
N TYR A 323 7.15 11.29 -21.25
CA TYR A 323 6.47 10.77 -22.42
C TYR A 323 7.03 9.41 -22.85
N GLU A 324 6.20 8.60 -23.46
CA GLU A 324 6.55 7.32 -24.07
C GLU A 324 5.83 7.22 -25.42
N GLU A 325 6.57 6.94 -26.50
CA GLU A 325 5.96 6.62 -27.80
C GLU A 325 5.43 5.18 -27.70
N VAL A 326 4.13 5.03 -27.94
CA VAL A 326 3.46 3.72 -27.88
C VAL A 326 3.39 3.16 -29.28
N ASN A 327 4.23 2.16 -29.55
CA ASN A 327 4.16 1.40 -30.79
C ASN A 327 2.92 0.50 -30.73
N GLY A 328 2.03 0.64 -31.71
CA GLY A 328 0.83 -0.18 -31.88
C GLY A 328 1.15 -1.61 -32.33
#